data_4f05a4d363bd492b82a12fcef033a855
#
_entry.id   4f05a4d363bd492b82a12fcef033a855
#
_cell.length_a   1.000
_cell.length_b   1.000
_cell.length_c   1.000
_cell.angle_alpha   90.00
_cell.angle_beta   90.00
_cell.angle_gamma   90.00
#
_symmetry.space_group_name_H-M   'P 1'
#
loop_
_entity.id
_entity.type
_entity.pdbx_description
1 polymer ?
#
loop_
_entity_poly.entity_id
_entity_poly.type
_entity_poly.pdbx_seq_one_letter_code
_entity_poly.pdbx_strand_id
1 'polypeptide(L)'
;MHTDLRADQKAEVLIEALPWLEEFPGQRIVVKYGGNAMVDDHLKQCFAEDMVFLRQVGLHPIVVHGGGPQISHMLKALGIKSEFKGGLRVTTPEAMDVVRMVLTGKVSRELVGLINAHGPLAVGLSGEDGGLFSAMQRRPIINGKPTDIG
;
A
#
# COMPACT_ATOMS: atom_id res chain seq x y z
N MET A 1 -19.20 7.67 6.68
CA MET A 1 -20.24 8.69 7.00
C MET A 1 -21.02 8.92 5.72
N HIS A 2 -22.11 8.18 5.51
CA HIS A 2 -22.99 8.44 4.38
C HIS A 2 -23.67 9.79 4.66
N THR A 3 -23.18 10.83 4.03
CA THR A 3 -23.87 12.10 3.97
C THR A 3 -25.20 11.83 3.29
N ASP A 4 -26.30 12.12 3.96
CA ASP A 4 -27.66 11.87 3.44
C ASP A 4 -27.98 12.94 2.37
N LEU A 5 -27.24 12.88 1.26
CA LEU A 5 -27.42 13.76 0.11
C LEU A 5 -28.76 13.41 -0.55
N ARG A 6 -29.53 14.43 -0.91
CA ARG A 6 -30.73 14.29 -1.73
C ARG A 6 -30.36 13.78 -3.13
N ALA A 7 -31.32 13.25 -3.85
CA ALA A 7 -31.10 12.69 -5.18
C ALA A 7 -30.52 13.71 -6.19
N ASP A 8 -31.00 14.96 -6.14
CA ASP A 8 -30.48 16.06 -6.95
C ASP A 8 -29.00 16.36 -6.65
N GLN A 9 -28.61 16.44 -5.38
CA GLN A 9 -27.24 16.65 -4.98
C GLN A 9 -26.30 15.51 -5.40
N LYS A 10 -26.78 14.24 -5.33
CA LYS A 10 -26.02 13.10 -5.84
C LYS A 10 -25.78 13.18 -7.35
N ALA A 11 -26.80 13.63 -8.10
CA ALA A 11 -26.67 13.83 -9.53
C ALA A 11 -25.68 14.95 -9.88
N GLU A 12 -25.71 16.06 -9.15
CA GLU A 12 -24.76 17.17 -9.34
C GLU A 12 -23.32 16.71 -9.13
N VAL A 13 -23.03 15.96 -8.06
CA VAL A 13 -21.69 15.41 -7.80
C VAL A 13 -21.20 14.48 -8.92
N LEU A 14 -22.09 13.66 -9.47
CA LEU A 14 -21.74 12.76 -10.58
C LEU A 14 -21.45 13.53 -11.88
N ILE A 15 -22.25 14.60 -12.17
CA ILE A 15 -22.02 15.46 -13.32
C ILE A 15 -20.71 16.24 -13.17
N GLU A 16 -20.39 16.73 -11.98
CA GLU A 16 -19.12 17.41 -11.70
C GLU A 16 -17.91 16.49 -11.91
N ALA A 17 -18.05 15.20 -11.60
CA ALA A 17 -17.00 14.21 -11.79
C ALA A 17 -16.81 13.80 -13.26
N LEU A 18 -17.80 14.02 -14.14
CA LEU A 18 -17.81 13.50 -15.51
C LEU A 18 -16.56 13.90 -16.33
N PRO A 19 -16.08 15.16 -16.34
CA PRO A 19 -14.88 15.53 -17.10
C PRO A 19 -13.64 14.71 -16.72
N TRP A 20 -13.49 14.39 -15.43
CA TRP A 20 -12.39 13.56 -14.92
C TRP A 20 -12.53 12.11 -15.35
N LEU A 21 -13.76 11.60 -15.36
CA LEU A 21 -14.06 10.23 -15.80
C LEU A 21 -13.84 10.06 -17.32
N GLU A 22 -13.96 11.14 -18.10
CA GLU A 22 -13.69 11.14 -19.55
C GLU A 22 -12.20 11.32 -19.87
N GLU A 23 -11.45 12.05 -19.01
CA GLU A 23 -10.04 12.39 -19.26
C GLU A 23 -9.09 11.19 -19.04
N PHE A 24 -9.35 10.35 -18.07
CA PHE A 24 -8.39 9.35 -17.58
C PHE A 24 -8.62 7.87 -17.94
N PRO A 25 -9.61 7.43 -18.71
CA PRO A 25 -9.78 6.01 -19.05
C PRO A 25 -8.52 5.41 -19.68
N GLY A 26 -8.17 4.19 -19.26
CA GLY A 26 -6.99 3.47 -19.74
C GLY A 26 -5.66 3.94 -19.15
N GLN A 27 -5.65 5.01 -18.36
CA GLN A 27 -4.41 5.50 -17.74
C GLN A 27 -3.99 4.65 -16.53
N ARG A 28 -2.67 4.51 -16.35
CA ARG A 28 -2.08 3.89 -15.17
C ARG A 28 -1.84 4.94 -14.09
N ILE A 29 -2.35 4.66 -12.90
CA ILE A 29 -2.18 5.53 -11.74
C ILE A 29 -1.49 4.77 -10.61
N VAL A 30 -0.43 5.34 -10.05
CA VAL A 30 0.26 4.76 -8.89
C VAL A 30 -0.31 5.37 -7.62
N VAL A 31 -0.85 4.52 -6.76
CA VAL A 31 -1.45 4.92 -5.49
C VAL A 31 -0.62 4.36 -4.33
N LYS A 32 -0.09 5.25 -3.49
CA LYS A 32 0.63 4.83 -2.29
C LYS A 32 -0.35 4.53 -1.16
N TYR A 33 -0.26 3.31 -0.61
CA TYR A 33 -1.04 2.88 0.55
C TYR A 33 -0.16 2.74 1.79
N GLY A 34 -0.50 3.48 2.86
CA GLY A 34 0.34 3.52 4.06
C GLY A 34 -0.26 4.34 5.19
N GLY A 35 0.47 4.45 6.30
CA GLY A 35 0.04 5.23 7.46
C GLY A 35 -1.19 4.67 8.16
N ASN A 36 -2.08 5.54 8.61
CA ASN A 36 -3.28 5.19 9.37
C ASN A 36 -4.27 4.32 8.57
N ALA A 37 -4.30 4.48 7.25
CA ALA A 37 -5.14 3.66 6.38
C ALA A 37 -4.82 2.16 6.45
N MET A 38 -3.61 1.80 6.94
CA MET A 38 -3.20 0.39 7.07
C MET A 38 -3.56 -0.25 8.41
N VAL A 39 -4.02 0.52 9.38
CA VAL A 39 -4.28 0.03 10.76
C VAL A 39 -5.73 0.18 11.19
N ASP A 40 -6.47 1.07 10.57
CA ASP A 40 -7.88 1.29 10.80
C ASP A 40 -8.72 0.47 9.80
N ASP A 41 -9.56 -0.43 10.30
CA ASP A 41 -10.31 -1.36 9.46
C ASP A 41 -11.36 -0.66 8.58
N HIS A 42 -11.94 0.44 9.05
CA HIS A 42 -12.86 1.23 8.22
C HIS A 42 -12.12 1.91 7.07
N LEU A 43 -10.95 2.51 7.34
CA LEU A 43 -10.13 3.14 6.30
C LEU A 43 -9.59 2.12 5.29
N LYS A 44 -9.30 0.88 5.71
CA LYS A 44 -8.93 -0.21 4.79
C LYS A 44 -10.06 -0.53 3.81
N GLN A 45 -11.29 -0.60 4.30
CA GLN A 45 -12.48 -0.84 3.46
C GLN A 45 -12.70 0.30 2.47
N CYS A 46 -12.70 1.54 2.95
CA CYS A 46 -12.84 2.72 2.09
C CYS A 46 -11.76 2.74 0.99
N PHE A 47 -10.50 2.45 1.35
CA PHE A 47 -9.42 2.40 0.37
C PHE A 47 -9.66 1.32 -0.70
N ALA A 48 -10.12 0.14 -0.30
CA ALA A 48 -10.41 -0.93 -1.25
C ALA A 48 -11.57 -0.54 -2.19
N GLU A 49 -12.62 0.08 -1.66
CA GLU A 49 -13.74 0.61 -2.44
C GLU A 49 -13.29 1.68 -3.43
N ASP A 50 -12.40 2.60 -3.03
CA ASP A 50 -11.81 3.61 -3.91
C ASP A 50 -11.03 2.96 -5.07
N MET A 51 -10.23 1.92 -4.80
CA MET A 51 -9.49 1.20 -5.85
C MET A 51 -10.44 0.49 -6.82
N VAL A 52 -11.51 -0.10 -6.31
CA VAL A 52 -12.57 -0.72 -7.12
C VAL A 52 -13.25 0.33 -7.99
N PHE A 53 -13.61 1.48 -7.41
CA PHE A 53 -14.20 2.60 -8.17
C PHE A 53 -13.28 3.05 -9.31
N LEU A 54 -12.00 3.34 -9.01
CA LEU A 54 -11.04 3.75 -10.03
C LEU A 54 -10.94 2.71 -11.16
N ARG A 55 -10.96 1.43 -10.82
CA ARG A 55 -10.93 0.35 -11.82
C ARG A 55 -12.20 0.32 -12.67
N GLN A 56 -13.36 0.52 -12.06
CA GLN A 56 -14.67 0.52 -12.74
C GLN A 56 -14.82 1.68 -13.74
N VAL A 57 -14.26 2.85 -13.41
CA VAL A 57 -14.27 4.01 -14.31
C VAL A 57 -13.15 3.97 -15.36
N GLY A 58 -12.47 2.84 -15.52
CA GLY A 58 -11.54 2.59 -16.62
C GLY A 58 -10.08 2.90 -16.36
N LEU A 59 -9.69 3.34 -15.15
CA LEU A 59 -8.28 3.48 -14.79
C LEU A 59 -7.64 2.13 -14.48
N HIS A 60 -6.30 2.11 -14.50
CA HIS A 60 -5.50 0.96 -14.12
C HIS A 60 -4.66 1.29 -12.87
N PRO A 61 -5.24 1.18 -11.64
CA PRO A 61 -4.53 1.49 -10.42
C PRO A 61 -3.43 0.46 -10.14
N ILE A 62 -2.25 0.97 -9.77
CA ILE A 62 -1.10 0.20 -9.27
C ILE A 62 -0.89 0.63 -7.83
N VAL A 63 -1.21 -0.23 -6.87
CA VAL A 63 -1.07 0.09 -5.47
C VAL A 63 0.33 -0.28 -4.99
N VAL A 64 1.03 0.70 -4.42
CA VAL A 64 2.33 0.49 -3.75
C VAL A 64 2.13 0.64 -2.25
N HIS A 65 2.28 -0.44 -1.51
CA HIS A 65 2.05 -0.44 -0.07
C HIS A 65 3.32 -0.63 0.76
N GLY A 66 3.29 -0.11 1.98
CA GLY A 66 4.26 -0.40 3.03
C GLY A 66 3.76 -1.46 4.00
N GLY A 67 4.28 -1.44 5.23
CA GLY A 67 3.90 -2.37 6.29
C GLY A 67 4.73 -2.18 7.57
N GLY A 68 5.27 -0.98 7.78
CA GLY A 68 6.15 -0.68 8.92
C GLY A 68 5.59 -1.10 10.29
N PRO A 69 4.35 -0.72 10.64
CA PRO A 69 3.72 -1.14 11.90
C PRO A 69 3.59 -2.65 12.02
N GLN A 70 3.14 -3.34 10.96
CA GLN A 70 2.95 -4.77 10.92
C GLN A 70 4.28 -5.53 11.04
N ILE A 71 5.34 -5.03 10.37
CA ILE A 71 6.71 -5.56 10.49
C ILE A 71 7.21 -5.41 11.93
N SER A 72 7.08 -4.22 12.52
CA SER A 72 7.51 -3.96 13.90
C SER A 72 6.79 -4.86 14.91
N HIS A 73 5.48 -5.05 14.71
CA HIS A 73 4.69 -5.97 15.54
C HIS A 73 5.19 -7.41 15.44
N MET A 74 5.44 -7.90 14.22
CA MET A 74 5.90 -9.28 14.00
C MET A 74 7.31 -9.52 14.53
N LEU A 75 8.26 -8.60 14.28
CA LEU A 75 9.60 -8.68 14.84
C LEU A 75 9.57 -8.76 16.37
N LYS A 76 8.74 -7.92 17.00
CA LYS A 76 8.56 -7.97 18.46
C LYS A 76 7.98 -9.30 18.94
N ALA A 77 6.98 -9.84 18.24
CA ALA A 77 6.36 -11.13 18.57
C ALA A 77 7.35 -12.30 18.48
N LEU A 78 8.30 -12.23 17.53
CA LEU A 78 9.36 -13.23 17.34
C LEU A 78 10.60 -12.99 18.23
N GLY A 79 10.62 -11.93 19.06
CA GLY A 79 11.77 -11.59 19.89
C GLY A 79 12.98 -11.04 19.12
N ILE A 80 12.81 -10.68 17.85
CA ILE A 80 13.87 -10.13 17.01
C ILE A 80 14.01 -8.63 17.27
N LYS A 81 15.22 -8.19 17.59
CA LYS A 81 15.52 -6.78 17.85
C LYS A 81 15.32 -5.96 16.58
N SER A 82 14.68 -4.81 16.73
CA SER A 82 14.47 -3.85 15.65
C SER A 82 15.00 -2.48 16.08
N GLU A 83 15.98 -1.99 15.35
CA GLU A 83 16.61 -0.69 15.57
C GLU A 83 16.28 0.26 14.41
N PHE A 84 16.28 1.56 14.72
CA PHE A 84 16.18 2.61 13.71
C PHE A 84 17.38 3.54 13.83
N LYS A 85 18.00 3.87 12.71
CA LYS A 85 19.10 4.85 12.61
C LYS A 85 18.75 5.88 11.55
N GLY A 86 18.70 7.14 11.95
CA GLY A 86 18.31 8.22 11.02
C GLY A 86 16.92 8.02 10.39
N GLY A 87 15.96 7.43 11.11
CA GLY A 87 14.62 7.12 10.61
C GLY A 87 14.51 5.89 9.71
N LEU A 88 15.62 5.23 9.42
CA LEU A 88 15.69 4.01 8.62
C LEU A 88 15.83 2.79 9.52
N ARG A 89 15.14 1.71 9.19
CA ARG A 89 15.25 0.44 9.94
C ARG A 89 16.60 -0.21 9.63
N VAL A 90 17.29 -0.63 10.67
CA VAL A 90 18.42 -1.55 10.52
C VAL A 90 17.85 -2.93 10.23
N THR A 91 18.14 -3.46 9.04
CA THR A 91 17.52 -4.71 8.56
C THR A 91 18.58 -5.79 8.43
N THR A 92 18.63 -6.68 9.42
CA THR A 92 19.46 -7.89 9.38
C THR A 92 18.87 -8.92 8.41
N PRO A 93 19.66 -9.92 7.95
CA PRO A 93 19.11 -11.01 7.13
C PRO A 93 17.89 -11.70 7.76
N GLU A 94 17.93 -11.98 9.06
CA GLU A 94 16.81 -12.54 9.81
C GLU A 94 15.58 -11.61 9.82
N ALA A 95 15.79 -10.31 10.03
CA ALA A 95 14.73 -9.33 9.96
C ALA A 95 14.16 -9.21 8.54
N MET A 96 14.99 -9.40 7.51
CA MET A 96 14.54 -9.34 6.11
C MET A 96 13.56 -10.47 5.77
N ASP A 97 13.76 -11.67 6.29
CA ASP A 97 12.81 -12.77 6.09
C ASP A 97 11.44 -12.42 6.69
N VAL A 98 11.42 -11.80 7.88
CA VAL A 98 10.18 -11.32 8.50
C VAL A 98 9.55 -10.21 7.66
N VAL A 99 10.35 -9.28 7.12
CA VAL A 99 9.86 -8.21 6.23
C VAL A 99 9.16 -8.81 5.01
N ARG A 100 9.78 -9.78 4.34
CA ARG A 100 9.18 -10.49 3.20
C ARG A 100 7.86 -11.16 3.58
N MET A 101 7.86 -11.97 4.65
CA MET A 101 6.65 -12.66 5.12
C MET A 101 5.51 -11.68 5.40
N VAL A 102 5.80 -10.57 6.07
CA VAL A 102 4.78 -9.58 6.44
C VAL A 102 4.27 -8.82 5.22
N LEU A 103 5.15 -8.34 4.36
CA LEU A 103 4.74 -7.54 3.20
C LEU A 103 3.97 -8.39 2.19
N THR A 104 4.49 -9.55 1.81
CA THR A 104 3.87 -10.38 0.76
C THR A 104 2.77 -11.30 1.28
N GLY A 105 2.98 -11.90 2.45
CA GLY A 105 2.06 -12.89 3.02
C GLY A 105 0.92 -12.31 3.85
N LYS A 106 1.14 -11.17 4.52
CA LYS A 106 0.11 -10.54 5.37
C LYS A 106 -0.50 -9.31 4.70
N VAL A 107 0.27 -8.24 4.52
CA VAL A 107 -0.26 -6.95 4.07
C VAL A 107 -0.81 -7.03 2.64
N SER A 108 -0.03 -7.57 1.71
CA SER A 108 -0.47 -7.75 0.32
C SER A 108 -1.70 -8.65 0.23
N ARG A 109 -1.73 -9.76 0.97
CA ARG A 109 -2.87 -10.68 0.94
C ARG A 109 -4.13 -10.08 1.53
N GLU A 110 -4.03 -9.32 2.63
CA GLU A 110 -5.15 -8.59 3.21
C GLU A 110 -5.73 -7.59 2.20
N LEU A 111 -4.90 -6.75 1.59
CA LEU A 111 -5.33 -5.76 0.62
C LEU A 111 -5.97 -6.37 -0.62
N VAL A 112 -5.33 -7.39 -1.20
CA VAL A 112 -5.87 -8.14 -2.34
C VAL A 112 -7.21 -8.78 -1.99
N GLY A 113 -7.35 -9.32 -0.77
CA GLY A 113 -8.60 -9.90 -0.28
C GLY A 113 -9.73 -8.87 -0.19
N LEU A 114 -9.46 -7.68 0.35
CA LEU A 114 -10.42 -6.58 0.45
C LEU A 114 -10.91 -6.12 -0.93
N ILE A 115 -9.99 -5.91 -1.88
CA ILE A 115 -10.36 -5.52 -3.25
C ILE A 115 -11.12 -6.65 -3.95
N ASN A 116 -10.69 -7.90 -3.79
CA ASN A 116 -11.30 -9.06 -4.45
C ASN A 116 -12.62 -9.50 -3.82
N ALA A 117 -13.01 -8.96 -2.67
CA ALA A 117 -14.38 -9.09 -2.16
C ALA A 117 -15.43 -8.48 -3.13
N HIS A 118 -15.00 -7.58 -4.00
CA HIS A 118 -15.83 -6.96 -5.04
C HIS A 118 -15.71 -7.62 -6.43
N GLY A 119 -14.95 -8.71 -6.56
CA GLY A 119 -14.70 -9.42 -7.81
C GLY A 119 -13.20 -9.71 -8.03
N PRO A 120 -12.81 -10.49 -9.03
CA PRO A 120 -11.41 -10.85 -9.30
C PRO A 120 -10.66 -9.67 -9.96
N LEU A 121 -10.38 -8.61 -9.20
CA LEU A 121 -9.89 -7.32 -9.69
C LEU A 121 -8.41 -7.10 -9.43
N ALA A 122 -7.81 -7.77 -8.42
CA ALA A 122 -6.45 -7.51 -7.99
C ALA A 122 -5.59 -8.76 -7.86
N VAL A 123 -4.32 -8.61 -8.18
CA VAL A 123 -3.26 -9.57 -7.87
C VAL A 123 -2.15 -8.88 -7.08
N GLY A 124 -1.50 -9.59 -6.17
CA GLY A 124 -0.35 -9.07 -5.43
C GLY A 124 0.94 -9.55 -6.07
N LEU A 125 1.88 -8.63 -6.24
CA LEU A 125 3.23 -8.89 -6.74
C LEU A 125 4.26 -8.35 -5.73
N SER A 126 5.40 -9.00 -5.68
CA SER A 126 6.61 -8.51 -5.02
C SER A 126 7.59 -7.97 -6.05
N GLY A 127 8.49 -7.07 -5.66
CA GLY A 127 9.60 -6.65 -6.53
C GLY A 127 10.53 -7.80 -6.96
N GLU A 128 10.49 -8.93 -6.24
CA GLU A 128 11.24 -10.15 -6.54
C GLU A 128 10.58 -10.99 -7.66
N ASP A 129 9.27 -10.84 -7.86
CA ASP A 129 8.52 -11.60 -8.87
C ASP A 129 8.95 -11.18 -10.28
N GLY A 130 9.40 -12.16 -11.06
CA GLY A 130 9.83 -11.92 -12.44
C GLY A 130 11.02 -10.96 -12.58
N GLY A 131 11.74 -10.66 -11.47
CA GLY A 131 12.83 -9.70 -11.50
C GLY A 131 12.36 -8.26 -11.75
N LEU A 132 11.17 -7.88 -11.26
CA LEU A 132 10.58 -6.56 -11.45
C LEU A 132 11.48 -5.42 -10.97
N PHE A 133 12.20 -5.62 -9.86
CA PHE A 133 13.13 -4.64 -9.30
C PHE A 133 14.47 -5.28 -8.97
N SER A 134 15.54 -4.53 -9.28
CA SER A 134 16.86 -4.81 -8.76
C SER A 134 17.17 -3.79 -7.67
N ALA A 135 17.78 -4.24 -6.58
CA ALA A 135 18.17 -3.39 -5.48
C ALA A 135 19.67 -3.46 -5.24
N MET A 136 20.25 -2.35 -4.80
CA MET A 136 21.62 -2.31 -4.31
C MET A 136 21.65 -1.75 -2.88
N GLN A 137 22.58 -2.27 -2.07
CA GLN A 137 22.79 -1.78 -0.72
C GLN A 137 23.25 -0.33 -0.75
N ARG A 138 22.60 0.51 0.04
CA ARG A 138 22.96 1.90 0.22
C ARG A 138 23.34 2.17 1.67
N ARG A 139 24.46 2.86 1.86
CA ARG A 139 24.89 3.34 3.18
C ARG A 139 24.49 4.82 3.34
N PRO A 140 23.39 5.12 4.04
CA PRO A 140 22.98 6.50 4.27
C PRO A 140 24.00 7.23 5.14
N ILE A 141 24.11 8.54 4.94
CA ILE A 141 24.93 9.40 5.79
C ILE A 141 24.10 9.76 7.02
N ILE A 142 24.50 9.27 8.18
CA ILE A 142 23.89 9.57 9.48
C ILE A 142 24.94 10.24 10.35
N ASN A 143 24.66 11.43 10.87
CA ASN A 143 25.59 12.25 11.64
C ASN A 143 26.96 12.45 10.90
N GLY A 144 26.91 12.70 9.60
CA GLY A 144 28.09 12.95 8.78
C GLY A 144 28.93 11.71 8.41
N LYS A 145 28.47 10.49 8.76
CA LYS A 145 29.20 9.25 8.47
C LYS A 145 28.34 8.26 7.67
N PRO A 146 28.92 7.59 6.65
CA PRO A 146 28.25 6.45 6.01
C PRO A 146 27.96 5.37 7.05
N THR A 147 26.69 4.99 7.18
CA THR A 147 26.25 4.04 8.20
C THR A 147 25.70 2.80 7.52
N ASP A 148 26.15 1.65 7.96
CA ASP A 148 25.57 0.37 7.53
C ASP A 148 24.24 0.16 8.30
N ILE A 149 23.19 -0.11 7.56
CA ILE A 149 21.84 -0.38 8.09
C ILE A 149 21.29 -1.75 7.65
N GLY A 150 22.14 -2.61 7.13
CA GLY A 150 21.79 -3.93 6.62
C GLY A 150 21.52 -3.99 5.13
#